data_012a194773a3b69dc5cc15b8deaef27e
#
_entry.id   012a194773a3b69dc5cc15b8deaef27e
#
_cell.length_a   1.000
_cell.length_b   1.000
_cell.length_c   1.000
_cell.angle_alpha   90.00
_cell.angle_beta   90.00
_cell.angle_gamma   90.00
#
_symmetry.space_group_name_H-M   'P 1'
#
loop_
_entity.id
_entity.type
_entity.pdbx_description
1 polymer ?
#
loop_
_entity_poly.entity_id
_entity_poly.type
_entity_poly.pdbx_seq_one_letter_code
_entity_poly.pdbx_strand_id
1 'polypeptide(L)'
;MAVEIRALRDAQELDHYQKNVNYVFASAPSPDDDLTRPAADWTTCALVDGRLATTLATLPFTVRLNGNPVKMGGVTAVGTLPAYRRQGLLRQVMTSALSTMRDRDQSLAILWASMGAIYQRFGYGLSTGQTRYSFDPRVAQFNGPGTPDGTVEMYEKEEGFPFVKQNYIQWVQDKNLGIHRSTILWQASTLRANVKEHPVYCAVYRNTDGEVTGHAIYQTKEGNFADPGPGQVMDVSDFIARDMDAYRALWDYLRAHDLVRRIDMRGVAEDDPAPELLLEPRVLQRKTSDGIWMRVVDVEKALPQRPYGARGELTIGVPEDTDCPWNVGTYLLETDGQTTSVRRTDLSPDITVTPNVLASLISGYRPASHFARAGRLVAKDTAALRTADTLFRTEYAPYCPNGF
;
A
#
# COMPACT_ATOMS: atom_id res chain seq x y z
N MET A 1 -34.53 2.42 18.00
CA MET A 1 -33.11 2.74 17.81
C MET A 1 -32.97 3.39 16.44
N ALA A 2 -32.75 4.71 16.41
CA ALA A 2 -32.57 5.45 15.16
C ALA A 2 -31.09 5.35 14.73
N VAL A 3 -30.85 4.90 13.48
CA VAL A 3 -29.51 4.80 12.90
C VAL A 3 -29.38 5.86 11.81
N GLU A 4 -28.36 6.70 11.90
CA GLU A 4 -28.00 7.72 10.93
C GLU A 4 -26.62 7.40 10.34
N ILE A 5 -26.51 7.29 9.00
CA ILE A 5 -25.23 7.09 8.30
C ILE A 5 -24.90 8.40 7.58
N ARG A 6 -23.80 9.05 7.96
CA ARG A 6 -23.39 10.34 7.40
C ARG A 6 -21.93 10.69 7.68
N ALA A 7 -21.46 11.74 7.02
CA ALA A 7 -20.23 12.43 7.41
C ALA A 7 -20.42 13.16 8.77
N LEU A 8 -19.32 13.38 9.48
CA LEU A 8 -19.29 14.21 10.68
C LEU A 8 -19.49 15.69 10.32
N ARG A 9 -19.97 16.49 11.28
CA ARG A 9 -20.39 17.87 11.01
C ARG A 9 -19.42 18.92 11.56
N ASP A 10 -18.80 18.65 12.68
CA ASP A 10 -18.05 19.64 13.44
C ASP A 10 -16.87 19.06 14.22
N ALA A 11 -16.11 19.92 14.86
CA ALA A 11 -14.93 19.56 15.64
C ALA A 11 -15.29 18.66 16.85
N GLN A 12 -16.45 18.82 17.46
CA GLN A 12 -16.86 17.99 18.61
C GLN A 12 -17.12 16.55 18.17
N GLU A 13 -17.78 16.35 17.02
CA GLU A 13 -17.96 15.00 16.46
C GLU A 13 -16.62 14.37 16.04
N LEU A 14 -15.69 15.17 15.50
CA LEU A 14 -14.33 14.72 15.19
C LEU A 14 -13.53 14.33 16.44
N ASP A 15 -13.71 15.01 17.56
CA ASP A 15 -13.09 14.61 18.83
C ASP A 15 -13.65 13.28 19.36
N HIS A 16 -14.95 13.06 19.22
CA HIS A 16 -15.55 11.76 19.52
C HIS A 16 -15.05 10.65 18.58
N TYR A 17 -14.90 10.97 17.29
CA TYR A 17 -14.32 10.08 16.31
C TYR A 17 -12.91 9.65 16.72
N GLN A 18 -12.03 10.58 17.06
CA GLN A 18 -10.66 10.28 17.46
C GLN A 18 -10.63 9.40 18.73
N LYS A 19 -11.46 9.69 19.73
CA LYS A 19 -11.59 8.86 20.94
C LYS A 19 -12.04 7.44 20.61
N ASN A 20 -13.00 7.27 19.70
CA ASN A 20 -13.48 5.95 19.28
C ASN A 20 -12.39 5.18 18.52
N VAL A 21 -11.65 5.86 17.61
CA VAL A 21 -10.51 5.27 16.87
C VAL A 21 -9.45 4.82 17.86
N ASN A 22 -9.01 5.68 18.77
CA ASN A 22 -8.00 5.34 19.77
C ASN A 22 -8.44 4.15 20.65
N TYR A 23 -9.71 4.10 21.03
CA TYR A 23 -10.26 2.97 21.79
C TYR A 23 -10.22 1.65 20.98
N VAL A 24 -10.70 1.68 19.73
CA VAL A 24 -10.81 0.46 18.90
C VAL A 24 -9.43 -0.11 18.56
N PHE A 25 -8.43 0.76 18.30
CA PHE A 25 -7.07 0.37 17.95
C PHE A 25 -6.11 0.30 19.15
N ALA A 26 -6.62 0.49 20.38
CA ALA A 26 -5.81 0.49 21.61
C ALA A 26 -4.63 1.48 21.54
N SER A 27 -4.83 2.62 20.89
CA SER A 27 -3.83 3.66 20.71
C SER A 27 -3.91 4.67 21.86
N ALA A 28 -2.77 5.08 22.41
CA ALA A 28 -2.72 6.23 23.31
C ALA A 28 -2.98 7.52 22.52
N PRO A 29 -3.68 8.52 23.10
CA PRO A 29 -3.78 9.84 22.50
C PRO A 29 -2.39 10.42 22.21
N SER A 30 -2.20 11.03 21.05
CA SER A 30 -0.94 11.61 20.61
C SER A 30 -1.14 13.06 20.20
N PRO A 31 -0.15 13.96 20.42
CA PRO A 31 -0.16 15.29 19.82
C PRO A 31 -0.27 15.28 18.29
N ASP A 32 0.15 14.18 17.65
CA ASP A 32 0.08 14.00 16.21
C ASP A 32 -1.33 13.59 15.71
N ASP A 33 -2.29 13.31 16.63
CA ASP A 33 -3.66 12.93 16.27
C ASP A 33 -4.34 14.01 15.43
N ASP A 34 -4.04 15.29 15.68
CA ASP A 34 -4.56 16.40 14.89
C ASP A 34 -4.02 16.43 13.45
N LEU A 35 -2.78 15.98 13.22
CA LEU A 35 -2.17 15.90 11.88
C LEU A 35 -2.79 14.78 11.03
N THR A 36 -3.21 13.69 11.66
CA THR A 36 -3.76 12.51 10.98
C THR A 36 -5.29 12.52 10.92
N ARG A 37 -5.94 13.47 11.60
CA ARG A 37 -7.38 13.63 11.64
C ARG A 37 -7.93 13.90 10.24
N PRO A 38 -8.89 13.13 9.74
CA PRO A 38 -9.52 13.41 8.45
C PRO A 38 -10.37 14.68 8.54
N ALA A 39 -10.55 15.37 7.43
CA ALA A 39 -11.62 16.39 7.35
C ALA A 39 -12.99 15.72 7.51
N ALA A 40 -13.93 16.43 8.10
CA ALA A 40 -15.25 15.88 8.46
C ALA A 40 -15.99 15.27 7.26
N ASP A 41 -15.94 15.92 6.11
CA ASP A 41 -16.56 15.49 4.85
C ASP A 41 -15.92 14.24 4.22
N TRP A 42 -14.73 13.83 4.68
CA TRP A 42 -14.06 12.56 4.30
C TRP A 42 -14.37 11.41 5.25
N THR A 43 -15.25 11.62 6.23
CA THR A 43 -15.73 10.57 7.13
C THR A 43 -17.04 9.98 6.64
N THR A 44 -17.28 8.71 6.97
CA THR A 44 -18.60 8.07 6.86
C THR A 44 -18.82 7.29 8.13
N CYS A 45 -19.77 7.70 8.95
CA CYS A 45 -19.96 7.19 10.28
C CYS A 45 -21.40 6.73 10.53
N ALA A 46 -21.59 5.79 11.45
CA ALA A 46 -22.91 5.45 11.96
C ALA A 46 -23.11 6.07 13.34
N LEU A 47 -24.21 6.81 13.49
CA LEU A 47 -24.70 7.28 14.78
C LEU A 47 -25.96 6.48 15.15
N VAL A 48 -26.03 6.03 16.39
CA VAL A 48 -27.17 5.30 16.95
C VAL A 48 -27.74 6.17 18.09
N ASP A 49 -28.98 6.60 17.94
CA ASP A 49 -29.65 7.54 18.88
C ASP A 49 -28.73 8.75 19.20
N GLY A 50 -28.09 9.31 18.16
CA GLY A 50 -27.18 10.46 18.22
C GLY A 50 -25.77 10.17 18.76
N ARG A 51 -25.44 8.92 19.14
CA ARG A 51 -24.12 8.53 19.62
C ARG A 51 -23.29 7.88 18.50
N LEU A 52 -22.05 8.30 18.34
CA LEU A 52 -21.13 7.73 17.35
C LEU A 52 -20.79 6.28 17.69
N ALA A 53 -21.20 5.35 16.84
CA ALA A 53 -21.10 3.92 17.02
C ALA A 53 -20.05 3.23 16.11
N THR A 54 -19.96 3.68 14.85
CA THR A 54 -19.03 3.14 13.85
C THR A 54 -18.33 4.28 13.15
N THR A 55 -17.01 4.16 12.98
CA THR A 55 -16.15 5.12 12.30
C THR A 55 -15.59 4.53 11.00
N LEU A 56 -15.39 5.36 9.99
CA LEU A 56 -14.64 5.13 8.77
C LEU A 56 -14.22 6.49 8.22
N ALA A 57 -13.00 6.58 7.69
CA ALA A 57 -12.58 7.70 6.87
C ALA A 57 -12.08 7.22 5.51
N THR A 58 -12.24 8.06 4.49
CA THR A 58 -11.76 7.83 3.13
C THR A 58 -10.82 8.96 2.75
N LEU A 59 -9.52 8.72 2.84
CA LEU A 59 -8.48 9.71 2.49
C LEU A 59 -8.35 9.82 0.96
N PRO A 60 -8.25 11.04 0.39
CA PRO A 60 -8.06 11.22 -1.04
C PRO A 60 -6.59 10.99 -1.41
N PHE A 61 -6.31 9.88 -2.08
CA PHE A 61 -4.96 9.58 -2.56
C PHE A 61 -4.86 9.68 -4.07
N THR A 62 -3.68 10.09 -4.55
CA THR A 62 -3.20 9.79 -5.88
C THR A 62 -2.23 8.62 -5.78
N VAL A 63 -2.55 7.52 -6.45
CA VAL A 63 -1.78 6.27 -6.43
C VAL A 63 -1.36 5.93 -7.84
N ARG A 64 -0.14 5.46 -8.03
CA ARG A 64 0.30 4.94 -9.34
C ARG A 64 -0.29 3.56 -9.57
N LEU A 65 -1.05 3.38 -10.61
CA LEU A 65 -1.53 2.09 -11.08
C LEU A 65 -0.76 1.72 -12.35
N ASN A 66 0.25 0.89 -12.21
CA ASN A 66 1.17 0.53 -13.30
C ASN A 66 1.72 1.79 -14.02
N GLY A 67 2.23 2.77 -13.23
CA GLY A 67 2.75 4.05 -13.71
C GLY A 67 1.71 5.17 -13.87
N ASN A 68 0.43 4.87 -14.14
CA ASN A 68 -0.59 5.89 -14.34
C ASN A 68 -1.11 6.45 -13.00
N PRO A 69 -1.19 7.79 -12.81
CA PRO A 69 -1.75 8.38 -11.59
C PRO A 69 -3.27 8.25 -11.55
N VAL A 70 -3.79 7.59 -10.52
CA VAL A 70 -5.23 7.33 -10.34
C VAL A 70 -5.69 7.89 -9.00
N LYS A 71 -6.87 8.51 -8.97
CA LYS A 71 -7.54 8.91 -7.71
C LYS A 71 -8.11 7.67 -7.04
N MET A 72 -7.68 7.41 -5.81
CA MET A 72 -8.16 6.28 -5.00
C MET A 72 -8.63 6.75 -3.62
N GLY A 73 -9.62 6.05 -3.08
CA GLY A 73 -10.02 6.22 -1.69
C GLY A 73 -9.13 5.38 -0.76
N GLY A 74 -8.38 6.02 0.12
CA GLY A 74 -7.64 5.35 1.20
C GLY A 74 -8.56 5.14 2.41
N VAL A 75 -9.08 3.93 2.57
CA VAL A 75 -10.00 3.62 3.68
C VAL A 75 -9.21 3.35 4.95
N THR A 76 -9.52 4.10 6.00
CA THR A 76 -8.83 4.01 7.29
C THR A 76 -9.77 4.19 8.46
N ALA A 77 -9.27 3.98 9.68
CA ALA A 77 -9.98 4.20 10.95
C ALA A 77 -11.34 3.47 11.03
N VAL A 78 -11.42 2.29 10.44
CA VAL A 78 -12.64 1.47 10.42
C VAL A 78 -12.81 0.79 11.76
N GLY A 79 -13.80 1.24 12.54
CA GLY A 79 -14.04 0.70 13.86
C GLY A 79 -15.50 0.75 14.27
N THR A 80 -15.95 -0.25 15.04
CA THR A 80 -17.27 -0.25 15.68
C THR A 80 -17.11 -0.52 17.17
N LEU A 81 -17.68 0.34 18.00
CA LEU A 81 -17.65 0.16 19.44
C LEU A 81 -18.34 -1.16 19.85
N PRO A 82 -17.84 -1.87 20.87
CA PRO A 82 -18.31 -3.22 21.21
C PRO A 82 -19.83 -3.34 21.43
N ALA A 83 -20.44 -2.34 22.06
CA ALA A 83 -21.89 -2.33 22.32
C ALA A 83 -22.76 -2.30 21.05
N TYR A 84 -22.18 -1.90 19.90
CA TYR A 84 -22.89 -1.75 18.62
C TYR A 84 -22.44 -2.77 17.58
N ARG A 85 -21.55 -3.72 17.93
CA ARG A 85 -21.08 -4.75 16.99
C ARG A 85 -22.19 -5.74 16.62
N ARG A 86 -22.04 -6.40 15.46
CA ARG A 86 -22.94 -7.45 14.96
C ARG A 86 -24.37 -6.97 14.63
N GLN A 87 -24.57 -5.67 14.47
CA GLN A 87 -25.86 -5.05 14.12
C GLN A 87 -25.90 -4.56 12.66
N GLY A 88 -24.94 -4.95 11.83
CA GLY A 88 -24.88 -4.57 10.40
C GLY A 88 -24.40 -3.13 10.12
N LEU A 89 -24.04 -2.35 11.14
CA LEU A 89 -23.63 -0.93 10.98
C LEU A 89 -22.43 -0.77 10.07
N LEU A 90 -21.40 -1.61 10.20
CA LEU A 90 -20.22 -1.55 9.33
C LEU A 90 -20.58 -1.76 7.85
N ARG A 91 -21.53 -2.64 7.53
CA ARG A 91 -21.97 -2.83 6.15
C ARG A 91 -22.61 -1.55 5.62
N GLN A 92 -23.52 -0.95 6.38
CA GLN A 92 -24.17 0.31 5.96
C GLN A 92 -23.15 1.43 5.75
N VAL A 93 -22.19 1.59 6.66
CA VAL A 93 -21.09 2.58 6.55
C VAL A 93 -20.22 2.30 5.32
N MET A 94 -19.79 1.05 5.11
CA MET A 94 -18.94 0.69 3.97
C MET A 94 -19.66 0.88 2.63
N THR A 95 -20.90 0.42 2.49
CA THR A 95 -21.70 0.61 1.27
C THR A 95 -21.90 2.10 0.97
N SER A 96 -22.20 2.92 1.98
CA SER A 96 -22.31 4.37 1.84
C SER A 96 -20.98 5.02 1.42
N ALA A 97 -19.87 4.59 2.03
CA ALA A 97 -18.53 5.08 1.67
C ALA A 97 -18.17 4.73 0.21
N LEU A 98 -18.45 3.50 -0.25
CA LEU A 98 -18.20 3.08 -1.64
C LEU A 98 -19.03 3.89 -2.64
N SER A 99 -20.31 4.18 -2.33
CA SER A 99 -21.14 5.07 -3.14
C SER A 99 -20.56 6.49 -3.21
N THR A 100 -20.17 7.05 -2.06
CA THR A 100 -19.53 8.37 -1.99
C THR A 100 -18.22 8.44 -2.79
N MET A 101 -17.40 7.38 -2.74
CA MET A 101 -16.18 7.29 -3.55
C MET A 101 -16.48 7.34 -5.05
N ARG A 102 -17.52 6.59 -5.49
CA ARG A 102 -17.97 6.63 -6.88
C ARG A 102 -18.36 8.03 -7.33
N ASP A 103 -19.14 8.75 -6.50
CA ASP A 103 -19.58 10.12 -6.75
C ASP A 103 -18.42 11.12 -6.79
N ARG A 104 -17.31 10.82 -6.08
CA ARG A 104 -16.06 11.59 -6.06
C ARG A 104 -15.05 11.16 -7.13
N ASP A 105 -15.45 10.32 -8.04
CA ASP A 105 -14.61 9.79 -9.13
C ASP A 105 -13.38 9.01 -8.64
N GLN A 106 -13.50 8.35 -7.48
CA GLN A 106 -12.54 7.40 -6.94
C GLN A 106 -12.96 5.99 -7.38
N SER A 107 -12.49 5.54 -8.54
CA SER A 107 -12.88 4.25 -9.12
C SER A 107 -12.28 3.03 -8.39
N LEU A 108 -11.31 3.25 -7.55
CA LEU A 108 -10.61 2.26 -6.73
C LEU A 108 -10.50 2.73 -5.29
N ALA A 109 -10.53 1.79 -4.34
CA ALA A 109 -10.22 2.03 -2.94
C ALA A 109 -9.13 1.09 -2.45
N ILE A 110 -8.32 1.56 -1.49
CA ILE A 110 -7.24 0.79 -0.88
C ILE A 110 -7.30 0.87 0.64
N LEU A 111 -6.81 -0.15 1.33
CA LEU A 111 -6.67 -0.15 2.78
C LEU A 111 -5.58 -1.11 3.26
N TRP A 112 -5.13 -0.90 4.49
CA TRP A 112 -4.39 -1.87 5.28
C TRP A 112 -5.35 -2.64 6.19
N ALA A 113 -5.42 -3.96 6.03
CA ALA A 113 -6.37 -4.76 6.77
C ALA A 113 -5.83 -5.15 8.14
N SER A 114 -6.51 -4.71 9.22
CA SER A 114 -6.29 -5.28 10.55
C SER A 114 -6.77 -6.73 10.63
N MET A 115 -7.80 -7.08 9.86
CA MET A 115 -8.35 -8.43 9.71
C MET A 115 -8.88 -8.62 8.28
N GLY A 116 -8.16 -9.34 7.41
CA GLY A 116 -8.52 -9.56 6.02
C GLY A 116 -9.94 -10.12 5.83
N ALA A 117 -10.40 -11.01 6.73
CA ALA A 117 -11.75 -11.59 6.68
C ALA A 117 -12.88 -10.55 6.75
N ILE A 118 -12.66 -9.40 7.35
CA ILE A 118 -13.65 -8.31 7.39
C ILE A 118 -13.84 -7.72 6.01
N TYR A 119 -12.75 -7.41 5.31
CA TYR A 119 -12.77 -6.64 4.07
C TYR A 119 -13.06 -7.49 2.84
N GLN A 120 -12.72 -8.78 2.87
CA GLN A 120 -13.13 -9.70 1.80
C GLN A 120 -14.66 -9.73 1.58
N ARG A 121 -15.45 -9.57 2.65
CA ARG A 121 -16.92 -9.53 2.56
C ARG A 121 -17.47 -8.32 1.82
N PHE A 122 -16.65 -7.29 1.65
CA PHE A 122 -16.97 -6.07 0.91
C PHE A 122 -16.28 -6.02 -0.47
N GLY A 123 -15.77 -7.16 -0.95
CA GLY A 123 -15.15 -7.27 -2.25
C GLY A 123 -13.72 -6.75 -2.34
N TYR A 124 -13.05 -6.46 -1.21
CA TYR A 124 -11.61 -6.16 -1.22
C TYR A 124 -10.80 -7.42 -1.51
N GLY A 125 -9.85 -7.33 -2.42
CA GLY A 125 -8.88 -8.37 -2.76
C GLY A 125 -7.48 -7.99 -2.35
N LEU A 126 -6.68 -8.98 -1.94
CA LEU A 126 -5.26 -8.78 -1.65
C LEU A 126 -4.55 -8.32 -2.91
N SER A 127 -3.83 -7.20 -2.83
CA SER A 127 -3.29 -6.50 -3.99
C SER A 127 -1.80 -6.18 -3.90
N THR A 128 -1.19 -6.30 -2.70
CA THR A 128 0.26 -6.33 -2.51
C THR A 128 0.63 -7.27 -1.39
N GLY A 129 1.82 -7.85 -1.47
CA GLY A 129 2.51 -8.35 -0.28
C GLY A 129 3.37 -7.27 0.36
N GLN A 130 3.84 -7.54 1.56
CA GLN A 130 4.82 -6.75 2.28
C GLN A 130 5.85 -7.67 2.91
N THR A 131 7.10 -7.44 2.61
CA THR A 131 8.22 -8.19 3.19
C THR A 131 8.91 -7.36 4.28
N ARG A 132 9.47 -8.05 5.25
CA ARG A 132 10.36 -7.49 6.27
C ARG A 132 11.65 -8.28 6.30
N TYR A 133 12.76 -7.58 6.47
CA TYR A 133 14.07 -8.16 6.73
C TYR A 133 14.48 -7.86 8.17
N SER A 134 15.14 -8.82 8.81
CA SER A 134 15.77 -8.65 10.11
C SER A 134 17.10 -9.38 10.08
N PHE A 135 18.23 -8.68 10.05
CA PHE A 135 19.53 -9.28 9.79
C PHE A 135 20.66 -8.63 10.58
N ASP A 136 21.73 -9.41 10.79
CA ASP A 136 23.01 -8.90 11.29
C ASP A 136 23.79 -8.28 10.12
N PRO A 137 24.13 -6.97 10.15
CA PRO A 137 24.82 -6.30 9.05
C PRO A 137 26.21 -6.87 8.74
N ARG A 138 26.86 -7.51 9.70
CA ARG A 138 28.23 -8.05 9.54
C ARG A 138 28.30 -9.26 8.61
N VAL A 139 27.19 -10.00 8.49
CA VAL A 139 27.11 -11.22 7.65
C VAL A 139 26.30 -11.01 6.35
N ALA A 140 25.64 -9.88 6.18
CA ALA A 140 24.85 -9.57 5.00
C ALA A 140 25.75 -9.03 3.87
N GLN A 141 26.54 -9.89 3.25
CA GLN A 141 27.51 -9.54 2.19
C GLN A 141 26.91 -9.81 0.81
N PHE A 142 27.05 -8.83 -0.09
CA PHE A 142 26.68 -9.00 -1.48
C PHE A 142 27.74 -9.75 -2.28
N ASN A 143 27.25 -10.57 -3.21
CA ASN A 143 28.06 -11.14 -4.27
C ASN A 143 28.24 -10.13 -5.42
N GLY A 144 29.41 -10.11 -6.06
CA GLY A 144 29.65 -9.27 -7.22
C GLY A 144 30.56 -8.07 -6.95
N PRO A 145 30.51 -7.02 -7.78
CA PRO A 145 31.41 -5.87 -7.70
C PRO A 145 31.30 -5.15 -6.36
N GLY A 146 32.39 -4.51 -5.96
CA GLY A 146 32.47 -3.72 -4.73
C GLY A 146 31.51 -2.53 -4.68
N THR A 147 31.70 -1.67 -3.69
CA THR A 147 30.91 -0.45 -3.51
C THR A 147 30.97 0.41 -4.78
N PRO A 148 29.83 0.87 -5.29
CA PRO A 148 29.79 1.73 -6.48
C PRO A 148 30.49 3.07 -6.23
N ASP A 149 30.90 3.73 -7.31
CA ASP A 149 31.32 5.12 -7.27
C ASP A 149 30.16 6.05 -6.82
N GLY A 150 30.49 7.21 -6.28
CA GLY A 150 29.52 8.12 -5.70
C GLY A 150 29.68 8.26 -4.19
N THR A 151 28.74 8.94 -3.54
CA THR A 151 28.83 9.22 -2.10
C THR A 151 27.50 8.98 -1.39
N VAL A 152 27.55 8.48 -0.15
CA VAL A 152 26.41 8.47 0.75
C VAL A 152 26.67 9.46 1.89
N GLU A 153 25.78 10.44 2.02
CA GLU A 153 25.85 11.45 3.07
C GLU A 153 24.71 11.27 4.06
N MET A 154 25.01 11.44 5.35
CA MET A 154 24.02 11.40 6.41
C MET A 154 23.55 12.81 6.75
N TYR A 155 22.24 12.98 6.84
CA TYR A 155 21.56 14.21 7.25
C TYR A 155 20.64 13.96 8.42
N GLU A 156 20.43 14.97 9.25
CA GLU A 156 19.28 15.01 10.15
C GLU A 156 17.97 15.11 9.33
N LYS A 157 16.88 14.72 9.95
CA LYS A 157 15.57 14.58 9.29
C LYS A 157 15.15 15.83 8.49
N GLU A 158 15.28 17.01 9.09
CA GLU A 158 14.87 18.29 8.48
C GLU A 158 15.73 18.68 7.28
N GLU A 159 17.04 18.48 7.40
CA GLU A 159 18.01 18.77 6.33
C GLU A 159 17.91 17.76 5.19
N GLY A 160 17.70 16.48 5.50
CA GLY A 160 17.59 15.41 4.52
C GLY A 160 16.25 15.37 3.78
N PHE A 161 15.19 15.94 4.36
CA PHE A 161 13.84 15.86 3.82
C PHE A 161 13.68 16.32 2.36
N PRO A 162 14.26 17.46 1.92
CA PRO A 162 14.16 17.87 0.51
C PRO A 162 14.70 16.82 -0.47
N PHE A 163 15.82 16.18 -0.14
CA PHE A 163 16.47 15.18 -0.99
C PHE A 163 15.67 13.89 -1.06
N VAL A 164 15.23 13.35 0.08
CA VAL A 164 14.44 12.12 0.12
C VAL A 164 13.08 12.30 -0.56
N LYS A 165 12.45 13.48 -0.39
CA LYS A 165 11.20 13.83 -1.06
C LYS A 165 11.36 13.87 -2.57
N GLN A 166 12.40 14.54 -3.08
CA GLN A 166 12.68 14.63 -4.52
C GLN A 166 12.95 13.25 -5.12
N ASN A 167 13.80 12.44 -4.47
CA ASN A 167 14.09 11.07 -4.93
C ASN A 167 12.82 10.20 -4.97
N TYR A 168 11.98 10.27 -3.95
CA TYR A 168 10.72 9.54 -3.92
C TYR A 168 9.76 9.95 -5.03
N ILE A 169 9.63 11.26 -5.30
CA ILE A 169 8.75 11.77 -6.37
C ILE A 169 9.17 11.21 -7.74
N GLN A 170 10.46 11.06 -8.00
CA GLN A 170 10.96 10.50 -9.23
C GLN A 170 10.80 8.97 -9.26
N TRP A 171 11.13 8.29 -8.14
CA TRP A 171 11.01 6.85 -8.01
C TRP A 171 9.58 6.34 -8.22
N VAL A 172 8.59 7.05 -7.69
CA VAL A 172 7.19 6.57 -7.70
C VAL A 172 6.51 6.60 -9.07
N GLN A 173 7.09 7.31 -10.06
CA GLN A 173 6.44 7.61 -11.35
C GLN A 173 6.06 6.36 -12.15
N ASP A 174 6.91 5.35 -12.18
CA ASP A 174 6.76 4.11 -12.92
C ASP A 174 6.25 2.93 -12.05
N LYS A 175 6.07 3.15 -10.75
CA LYS A 175 5.71 2.07 -9.82
C LYS A 175 4.23 1.68 -9.90
N ASN A 176 3.92 0.57 -9.28
CA ASN A 176 2.58 0.04 -9.19
C ASN A 176 2.12 0.01 -7.73
N LEU A 177 1.02 0.69 -7.41
CA LEU A 177 0.45 0.97 -6.11
C LEU A 177 1.28 1.89 -5.19
N GLY A 178 2.27 2.61 -5.73
CA GLY A 178 2.96 3.67 -5.01
C GLY A 178 2.05 4.90 -4.79
N ILE A 179 1.92 5.36 -3.54
CA ILE A 179 1.12 6.54 -3.18
C ILE A 179 1.95 7.81 -3.37
N HIS A 180 1.38 8.85 -3.95
CA HIS A 180 1.97 10.20 -3.91
C HIS A 180 1.90 10.73 -2.49
N ARG A 181 3.03 10.78 -1.80
CA ARG A 181 3.12 11.19 -0.40
C ARG A 181 2.77 12.67 -0.22
N SER A 182 1.69 12.95 0.50
CA SER A 182 1.45 14.30 1.04
C SER A 182 2.44 14.63 2.16
N THR A 183 2.53 15.90 2.54
CA THR A 183 3.34 16.32 3.69
C THR A 183 2.93 15.58 4.98
N ILE A 184 1.63 15.35 5.15
CA ILE A 184 1.09 14.60 6.29
C ILE A 184 1.59 13.16 6.29
N LEU A 185 1.55 12.45 5.14
CA LEU A 185 2.08 11.09 5.05
C LEU A 185 3.59 11.01 5.34
N TRP A 186 4.36 12.02 4.93
CA TRP A 186 5.77 12.08 5.30
C TRP A 186 5.96 12.19 6.81
N GLN A 187 5.27 13.14 7.45
CA GLN A 187 5.43 13.43 8.88
C GLN A 187 4.84 12.35 9.78
N ALA A 188 3.64 11.87 9.46
CA ALA A 188 2.90 10.92 10.30
C ALA A 188 3.32 9.45 10.11
N SER A 189 4.04 9.12 9.04
CA SER A 189 4.44 7.75 8.71
C SER A 189 5.95 7.62 8.55
N THR A 190 6.49 8.06 7.42
CA THR A 190 7.86 7.76 6.99
C THR A 190 8.95 8.41 7.85
N LEU A 191 8.74 9.67 8.23
CA LEU A 191 9.65 10.45 9.08
C LEU A 191 9.30 10.39 10.57
N ARG A 192 8.28 9.62 10.93
CA ARG A 192 7.89 9.47 12.33
C ARG A 192 8.89 8.58 13.06
N ALA A 193 9.44 9.09 14.17
CA ALA A 193 10.29 8.30 15.03
C ALA A 193 9.50 7.13 15.65
N ASN A 194 10.03 5.91 15.56
CA ASN A 194 9.48 4.74 16.26
C ASN A 194 9.69 4.85 17.77
N VAL A 195 10.76 5.53 18.18
CA VAL A 195 11.09 5.87 19.57
C VAL A 195 11.33 7.38 19.61
N LYS A 196 10.52 8.12 20.37
CA LYS A 196 10.53 9.60 20.36
C LYS A 196 11.86 10.22 20.82
N GLU A 197 12.62 9.51 21.64
CA GLU A 197 13.88 9.99 22.18
C GLU A 197 15.07 9.80 21.22
N HIS A 198 14.89 9.07 20.13
CA HIS A 198 15.96 8.81 19.17
C HIS A 198 15.74 9.60 17.87
N PRO A 199 16.75 10.31 17.39
CA PRO A 199 16.64 11.08 16.15
C PRO A 199 16.43 10.18 14.93
N VAL A 200 15.78 10.73 13.90
CA VAL A 200 15.61 10.11 12.59
C VAL A 200 16.65 10.70 11.65
N TYR A 201 17.36 9.85 10.94
CA TYR A 201 18.38 10.23 9.97
C TYR A 201 17.98 9.85 8.55
N CYS A 202 18.50 10.60 7.58
CA CYS A 202 18.38 10.34 6.15
C CYS A 202 19.79 10.08 5.58
N ALA A 203 20.04 8.86 5.10
CA ALA A 203 21.18 8.57 4.25
C ALA A 203 20.78 8.85 2.80
N VAL A 204 21.55 9.68 2.10
CA VAL A 204 21.27 10.12 0.73
C VAL A 204 22.45 9.75 -0.16
N TYR A 205 22.19 8.92 -1.16
CA TYR A 205 23.20 8.59 -2.16
C TYR A 205 23.15 9.56 -3.34
N ARG A 206 24.35 10.06 -3.71
CA ARG A 206 24.59 10.85 -4.92
C ARG A 206 25.49 10.06 -5.87
N ASN A 207 25.09 9.94 -7.11
CA ASN A 207 25.91 9.36 -8.16
C ASN A 207 27.10 10.30 -8.53
N THR A 208 27.93 9.88 -9.46
CA THR A 208 29.09 10.64 -9.94
C THR A 208 28.76 12.00 -10.58
N ASP A 209 27.53 12.15 -11.07
CA ASP A 209 27.00 13.39 -11.63
C ASP A 209 26.42 14.33 -10.55
N GLY A 210 26.42 13.91 -9.28
CA GLY A 210 25.86 14.64 -8.15
C GLY A 210 24.33 14.53 -8.01
N GLU A 211 23.67 13.69 -8.83
CA GLU A 211 22.24 13.44 -8.75
C GLU A 211 21.91 12.51 -7.59
N VAL A 212 20.84 12.83 -6.85
CA VAL A 212 20.30 11.95 -5.80
C VAL A 212 19.48 10.86 -6.46
N THR A 213 19.95 9.61 -6.39
CA THR A 213 19.25 8.44 -6.94
C THR A 213 18.89 7.39 -5.89
N GLY A 214 19.24 7.65 -4.62
CA GLY A 214 18.84 6.74 -3.54
C GLY A 214 18.77 7.42 -2.17
N HIS A 215 17.94 6.84 -1.28
CA HIS A 215 17.92 7.22 0.12
C HIS A 215 17.49 6.08 1.03
N ALA A 216 17.94 6.14 2.30
CA ALA A 216 17.37 5.35 3.38
C ALA A 216 17.00 6.29 4.54
N ILE A 217 15.85 6.06 5.16
CA ILE A 217 15.43 6.77 6.38
C ILE A 217 15.47 5.75 7.52
N TYR A 218 16.21 6.10 8.56
CA TYR A 218 16.46 5.16 9.64
C TYR A 218 16.59 5.83 11.00
N GLN A 219 16.52 5.02 12.04
CA GLN A 219 16.71 5.39 13.43
C GLN A 219 17.52 4.29 14.10
N THR A 220 18.50 4.66 14.92
CA THR A 220 19.25 3.72 15.77
C THR A 220 18.73 3.79 17.20
N LYS A 221 18.66 2.64 17.85
CA LYS A 221 18.26 2.48 19.26
C LYS A 221 19.40 1.90 20.05
N GLU A 222 19.52 2.32 21.30
CA GLU A 222 20.42 1.68 22.23
C GLU A 222 20.10 0.19 22.37
N GLY A 223 21.14 -0.60 22.49
CA GLY A 223 21.06 -2.02 22.77
C GLY A 223 21.70 -2.37 24.10
N ASN A 224 21.69 -3.65 24.42
CA ASN A 224 22.34 -4.14 25.63
C ASN A 224 23.84 -4.35 25.39
N PHE A 225 24.68 -3.45 25.88
CA PHE A 225 26.16 -3.56 25.83
C PHE A 225 26.74 -4.52 26.88
N ALA A 226 25.90 -5.10 27.75
CA ALA A 226 26.37 -6.16 28.68
C ALA A 226 26.64 -7.50 27.97
N ASP A 227 26.05 -7.71 26.80
CA ASP A 227 26.35 -8.86 25.95
C ASP A 227 27.65 -8.62 25.16
N PRO A 228 28.47 -9.65 24.90
CA PRO A 228 29.65 -9.50 24.05
C PRO A 228 29.28 -9.05 22.63
N GLY A 229 29.86 -7.96 22.16
CA GLY A 229 29.72 -7.45 20.80
C GLY A 229 28.74 -6.27 20.66
N PRO A 230 28.34 -5.94 19.41
CA PRO A 230 27.46 -4.82 19.12
C PRO A 230 26.10 -4.98 19.78
N GLY A 231 25.53 -3.89 20.29
CA GLY A 231 24.25 -3.91 21.01
C GLY A 231 23.11 -3.11 20.37
N GLN A 232 23.43 -2.21 19.42
CA GLN A 232 22.43 -1.32 18.83
C GLN A 232 21.53 -2.06 17.82
N VAL A 233 20.32 -1.53 17.67
CA VAL A 233 19.36 -1.96 16.65
C VAL A 233 19.02 -0.79 15.75
N MET A 234 19.06 -0.97 14.45
CA MET A 234 18.67 0.01 13.45
C MET A 234 17.31 -0.36 12.87
N ASP A 235 16.34 0.55 12.93
CA ASP A 235 15.06 0.47 12.24
C ASP A 235 15.14 1.32 10.95
N VAL A 236 15.00 0.70 9.79
CA VAL A 236 14.90 1.38 8.50
C VAL A 236 13.41 1.50 8.13
N SER A 237 12.90 2.73 8.10
CA SER A 237 11.50 3.02 7.82
C SER A 237 11.21 3.25 6.34
N ASP A 238 12.20 3.65 5.56
CA ASP A 238 12.12 3.84 4.12
C ASP A 238 13.46 3.52 3.44
N PHE A 239 13.39 2.83 2.31
CA PHE A 239 14.58 2.49 1.53
C PHE A 239 14.21 2.54 0.05
N ILE A 240 14.70 3.55 -0.65
CA ILE A 240 14.35 3.84 -2.03
C ILE A 240 15.61 4.03 -2.86
N ALA A 241 15.82 3.15 -3.83
CA ALA A 241 16.89 3.23 -4.82
C ALA A 241 16.30 3.24 -6.23
N ARG A 242 16.76 4.15 -7.08
CA ARG A 242 16.30 4.28 -8.48
C ARG A 242 17.16 3.45 -9.44
N ASP A 243 18.35 3.06 -8.99
CA ASP A 243 19.29 2.24 -9.74
C ASP A 243 20.04 1.28 -8.78
N MET A 244 20.78 0.36 -9.35
CA MET A 244 21.50 -0.67 -8.60
C MET A 244 22.73 -0.13 -7.84
N ASP A 245 23.33 0.96 -8.33
CA ASP A 245 24.47 1.61 -7.65
C ASP A 245 23.98 2.27 -6.35
N ALA A 246 22.89 3.02 -6.39
CA ALA A 246 22.25 3.55 -5.20
C ALA A 246 21.84 2.44 -4.21
N TYR A 247 21.29 1.34 -4.74
CA TYR A 247 20.88 0.20 -3.93
C TYR A 247 22.06 -0.38 -3.16
N ARG A 248 23.17 -0.70 -3.84
CA ARG A 248 24.38 -1.28 -3.25
C ARG A 248 25.07 -0.31 -2.28
N ALA A 249 25.25 0.94 -2.67
CA ALA A 249 25.89 1.95 -1.84
C ALA A 249 25.13 2.18 -0.52
N LEU A 250 23.80 2.24 -0.56
CA LEU A 250 22.98 2.36 0.65
C LEU A 250 23.06 1.12 1.54
N TRP A 251 23.10 -0.08 0.97
CA TRP A 251 23.33 -1.30 1.75
C TRP A 251 24.70 -1.31 2.43
N ASP A 252 25.76 -0.92 1.72
CA ASP A 252 27.11 -0.82 2.28
C ASP A 252 27.18 0.22 3.39
N TYR A 253 26.51 1.38 3.18
CA TYR A 253 26.38 2.40 4.21
C TYR A 253 25.69 1.87 5.48
N LEU A 254 24.55 1.20 5.35
CA LEU A 254 23.83 0.65 6.51
C LEU A 254 24.68 -0.41 7.24
N ARG A 255 25.45 -1.21 6.51
CA ARG A 255 26.34 -2.24 7.06
C ARG A 255 27.58 -1.68 7.75
N ALA A 256 27.99 -0.47 7.44
CA ALA A 256 29.17 0.18 8.02
C ALA A 256 28.98 0.68 9.47
N HIS A 257 27.84 0.42 10.09
CA HIS A 257 27.58 0.80 11.48
C HIS A 257 28.05 -0.30 12.44
N ASP A 258 29.31 -0.23 12.86
CA ASP A 258 29.99 -1.28 13.66
C ASP A 258 29.28 -1.66 14.97
N LEU A 259 28.58 -0.71 15.60
CA LEU A 259 27.85 -0.96 16.84
C LEU A 259 26.45 -1.54 16.62
N VAL A 260 25.98 -1.63 15.40
CA VAL A 260 24.67 -2.19 15.05
C VAL A 260 24.75 -3.70 14.95
N ARG A 261 24.01 -4.39 15.82
CA ARG A 261 23.88 -5.84 15.83
C ARG A 261 22.80 -6.33 14.87
N ARG A 262 21.74 -5.54 14.68
CA ARG A 262 20.59 -5.94 13.89
C ARG A 262 20.02 -4.73 13.15
N ILE A 263 19.71 -4.96 11.87
CA ILE A 263 18.94 -4.04 11.03
C ILE A 263 17.57 -4.64 10.78
N ASP A 264 16.52 -3.91 11.12
CA ASP A 264 15.13 -4.24 10.82
C ASP A 264 14.64 -3.32 9.70
N MET A 265 14.42 -3.87 8.49
CA MET A 265 13.83 -3.15 7.35
C MET A 265 12.37 -3.53 7.22
N ARG A 266 11.47 -2.55 7.27
CA ARG A 266 10.03 -2.75 7.15
C ARG A 266 9.55 -2.26 5.78
N GLY A 267 8.48 -2.88 5.29
CA GLY A 267 7.87 -2.44 4.04
C GLY A 267 8.80 -2.61 2.84
N VAL A 268 9.43 -3.77 2.72
CA VAL A 268 10.22 -4.15 1.55
C VAL A 268 9.30 -4.77 0.50
N ALA A 269 9.54 -4.48 -0.77
CA ALA A 269 8.78 -5.08 -1.88
C ALA A 269 8.98 -6.62 -1.93
N GLU A 270 8.00 -7.36 -2.46
CA GLU A 270 8.14 -8.82 -2.60
C GLU A 270 9.22 -9.21 -3.62
N ASP A 271 9.46 -8.37 -4.61
CA ASP A 271 10.46 -8.49 -5.68
C ASP A 271 11.75 -7.71 -5.40
N ASP A 272 12.02 -7.37 -4.13
CA ASP A 272 13.27 -6.73 -3.74
C ASP A 272 14.47 -7.60 -4.08
N PRO A 273 15.56 -7.04 -4.68
CA PRO A 273 16.68 -7.83 -5.21
C PRO A 273 17.66 -8.38 -4.15
N ALA A 274 17.56 -8.01 -2.87
CA ALA A 274 18.53 -8.45 -1.85
C ALA A 274 18.72 -9.97 -1.79
N PRO A 275 17.67 -10.82 -1.91
CA PRO A 275 17.85 -12.27 -1.88
C PRO A 275 18.73 -12.81 -3.01
N GLU A 276 18.73 -12.17 -4.18
CA GLU A 276 19.53 -12.54 -5.35
C GLU A 276 20.95 -11.99 -5.30
N LEU A 277 21.15 -10.92 -4.54
CA LEU A 277 22.45 -10.24 -4.42
C LEU A 277 23.32 -10.80 -3.29
N LEU A 278 22.72 -11.31 -2.22
CA LEU A 278 23.44 -11.79 -1.04
C LEU A 278 24.14 -13.13 -1.29
N LEU A 279 25.35 -13.29 -0.73
CA LEU A 279 26.04 -14.58 -0.70
C LEU A 279 25.27 -15.64 0.09
N GLU A 280 24.61 -15.24 1.18
CA GLU A 280 23.76 -16.11 2.00
C GLU A 280 22.41 -15.41 2.25
N PRO A 281 21.39 -15.59 1.40
CA PRO A 281 20.12 -14.89 1.49
C PRO A 281 19.31 -15.20 2.77
N ARG A 282 19.58 -16.33 3.44
CA ARG A 282 18.90 -16.71 4.69
C ARG A 282 19.18 -15.75 5.84
N VAL A 283 20.29 -14.99 5.79
CA VAL A 283 20.63 -13.99 6.82
C VAL A 283 19.54 -12.91 6.96
N LEU A 284 18.76 -12.66 5.90
CA LEU A 284 17.67 -11.67 5.90
C LEU A 284 16.53 -12.00 6.87
N GLN A 285 16.39 -13.26 7.31
CA GLN A 285 15.24 -13.72 8.12
C GLN A 285 13.91 -13.21 7.56
N ARG A 286 13.74 -13.34 6.25
CA ARG A 286 12.62 -12.79 5.48
C ARG A 286 11.27 -13.26 6.03
N LYS A 287 10.35 -12.29 6.27
CA LYS A 287 8.94 -12.54 6.60
C LYS A 287 8.05 -11.76 5.65
N THR A 288 7.15 -12.48 4.98
CA THR A 288 6.16 -11.85 4.08
C THR A 288 4.77 -11.99 4.68
N SER A 289 3.99 -10.92 4.64
CA SER A 289 2.59 -10.83 5.04
C SER A 289 1.77 -10.15 3.96
N ASP A 290 0.45 -10.08 4.15
CA ASP A 290 -0.40 -9.22 3.34
C ASP A 290 -0.02 -7.74 3.52
N GLY A 291 -0.18 -6.99 2.45
CA GLY A 291 -0.01 -5.54 2.39
C GLY A 291 -1.34 -4.86 2.11
N ILE A 292 -1.41 -4.11 1.00
CA ILE A 292 -2.63 -3.41 0.57
C ILE A 292 -3.70 -4.40 0.10
N TRP A 293 -4.93 -4.14 0.54
CA TRP A 293 -6.15 -4.70 -0.01
C TRP A 293 -6.85 -3.63 -0.85
N MET A 294 -7.26 -3.97 -2.05
CA MET A 294 -7.89 -3.05 -3.00
C MET A 294 -9.33 -3.47 -3.30
N ARG A 295 -10.18 -2.49 -3.60
CA ARG A 295 -11.57 -2.66 -4.02
C ARG A 295 -11.80 -1.90 -5.32
N VAL A 296 -12.43 -2.57 -6.29
CA VAL A 296 -12.91 -1.91 -7.51
C VAL A 296 -14.27 -1.27 -7.20
N VAL A 297 -14.29 0.06 -7.10
CA VAL A 297 -15.50 0.83 -6.81
C VAL A 297 -16.36 0.99 -8.05
N ASP A 298 -15.74 1.24 -9.22
CA ASP A 298 -16.41 1.37 -10.51
C ASP A 298 -15.58 0.68 -11.60
N VAL A 299 -16.09 -0.43 -12.14
CA VAL A 299 -15.36 -1.29 -13.09
C VAL A 299 -15.10 -0.57 -14.43
N GLU A 300 -16.11 0.15 -14.96
CA GLU A 300 -15.98 0.84 -16.25
C GLU A 300 -14.95 1.96 -16.21
N LYS A 301 -14.79 2.60 -15.04
CA LYS A 301 -13.79 3.64 -14.82
C LYS A 301 -12.43 3.09 -14.42
N ALA A 302 -12.38 2.02 -13.63
CA ALA A 302 -11.12 1.48 -13.11
C ALA A 302 -10.27 0.76 -14.15
N LEU A 303 -10.89 -0.09 -14.98
CA LEU A 303 -10.17 -0.89 -15.96
C LEU A 303 -9.39 -0.03 -17.00
N PRO A 304 -9.95 1.03 -17.60
CA PRO A 304 -9.19 1.83 -18.59
C PRO A 304 -8.11 2.72 -17.97
N GLN A 305 -8.13 2.95 -16.66
CA GLN A 305 -7.09 3.73 -15.96
C GLN A 305 -5.78 2.95 -15.79
N ARG A 306 -5.83 1.63 -15.92
CA ARG A 306 -4.65 0.79 -15.86
C ARG A 306 -3.97 0.70 -17.22
N PRO A 307 -2.69 1.07 -17.36
CA PRO A 307 -1.92 0.76 -18.56
C PRO A 307 -1.73 -0.75 -18.72
N TYR A 308 -1.87 -1.24 -19.96
CA TYR A 308 -1.67 -2.64 -20.34
C TYR A 308 -0.43 -2.74 -21.24
N GLY A 309 0.52 -3.60 -20.89
CA GLY A 309 1.77 -3.78 -21.64
C GLY A 309 1.64 -4.63 -22.92
N ALA A 310 0.43 -5.08 -23.26
CA ALA A 310 0.17 -5.96 -24.39
C ALA A 310 -1.13 -5.58 -25.11
N ARG A 311 -1.15 -5.79 -26.43
CA ARG A 311 -2.39 -5.71 -27.21
C ARG A 311 -3.26 -6.93 -26.94
N GLY A 312 -4.57 -6.72 -26.81
CA GLY A 312 -5.53 -7.82 -26.65
C GLY A 312 -6.95 -7.36 -26.40
N GLU A 313 -7.82 -8.35 -26.36
CA GLU A 313 -9.24 -8.22 -26.05
C GLU A 313 -9.60 -9.26 -25.00
N LEU A 314 -10.45 -8.90 -24.06
CA LEU A 314 -10.91 -9.80 -23.01
C LEU A 314 -12.31 -9.39 -22.53
N THR A 315 -13.24 -10.35 -22.49
CA THR A 315 -14.54 -10.15 -21.85
C THR A 315 -14.51 -10.63 -20.40
N ILE A 316 -14.87 -9.74 -19.47
CA ILE A 316 -14.80 -9.95 -18.02
C ILE A 316 -16.21 -9.92 -17.43
N GLY A 317 -16.66 -11.02 -16.86
CA GLY A 317 -17.94 -11.11 -16.17
C GLY A 317 -17.81 -10.91 -14.68
N VAL A 318 -18.62 -10.01 -14.11
CA VAL A 318 -18.82 -9.79 -12.68
C VAL A 318 -20.27 -10.13 -12.36
N PRO A 319 -20.59 -11.38 -11.97
CA PRO A 319 -21.97 -11.85 -11.86
C PRO A 319 -22.70 -11.28 -10.64
N GLU A 320 -21.98 -10.89 -9.61
CA GLU A 320 -22.54 -10.31 -8.39
C GLU A 320 -21.59 -9.33 -7.70
N ASP A 321 -22.15 -8.25 -7.17
CA ASP A 321 -21.46 -7.27 -6.33
C ASP A 321 -22.48 -6.60 -5.39
N THR A 322 -22.66 -7.13 -4.20
CA THR A 322 -23.70 -6.69 -3.26
C THR A 322 -23.50 -5.25 -2.80
N ASP A 323 -22.27 -4.82 -2.59
CA ASP A 323 -21.94 -3.50 -2.03
C ASP A 323 -21.74 -2.43 -3.13
N CYS A 324 -21.54 -2.85 -4.41
CA CYS A 324 -21.46 -1.99 -5.59
C CYS A 324 -22.31 -2.61 -6.74
N PRO A 325 -23.65 -2.65 -6.63
CA PRO A 325 -24.51 -3.37 -7.60
C PRO A 325 -24.39 -2.82 -9.03
N TRP A 326 -23.92 -1.60 -9.21
CA TRP A 326 -23.64 -1.02 -10.52
C TRP A 326 -22.48 -1.68 -11.25
N ASN A 327 -21.64 -2.49 -10.57
CA ASN A 327 -20.55 -3.26 -11.18
C ASN A 327 -20.99 -4.60 -11.77
N VAL A 328 -22.23 -5.05 -11.51
CA VAL A 328 -22.72 -6.32 -12.04
C VAL A 328 -22.89 -6.22 -13.54
N GLY A 329 -22.30 -7.16 -14.29
CA GLY A 329 -22.37 -7.21 -15.75
C GLY A 329 -21.16 -7.85 -16.41
N THR A 330 -21.13 -7.81 -17.73
CA THR A 330 -19.97 -8.22 -18.55
C THR A 330 -19.36 -7.01 -19.24
N TYR A 331 -18.06 -6.94 -19.23
CA TYR A 331 -17.27 -5.83 -19.76
C TYR A 331 -16.32 -6.32 -20.83
N LEU A 332 -16.35 -5.69 -22.00
CA LEU A 332 -15.36 -5.89 -23.05
C LEU A 332 -14.23 -4.87 -22.84
N LEU A 333 -13.05 -5.40 -22.57
CA LEU A 333 -11.79 -4.66 -22.51
C LEU A 333 -11.05 -4.87 -23.82
N GLU A 334 -10.72 -3.78 -24.53
CA GLU A 334 -9.94 -3.77 -25.76
C GLU A 334 -8.74 -2.83 -25.57
N THR A 335 -7.54 -3.29 -25.87
CA THR A 335 -6.32 -2.49 -25.76
C THR A 335 -5.34 -2.78 -26.90
N ASP A 336 -4.68 -1.75 -27.37
CA ASP A 336 -3.55 -1.85 -28.30
C ASP A 336 -2.18 -1.82 -27.61
N GLY A 337 -2.18 -1.77 -26.26
CA GLY A 337 -1.00 -1.63 -25.40
C GLY A 337 -0.70 -0.17 -25.03
N GLN A 338 -1.32 0.81 -25.67
CA GLN A 338 -1.17 2.25 -25.37
C GLN A 338 -2.49 2.87 -24.92
N THR A 339 -3.55 2.57 -25.65
CA THR A 339 -4.90 3.04 -25.34
C THR A 339 -5.78 1.87 -24.97
N THR A 340 -6.71 2.11 -24.03
CA THR A 340 -7.63 1.06 -23.54
C THR A 340 -9.05 1.59 -23.54
N SER A 341 -9.97 0.83 -24.14
CA SER A 341 -11.40 1.03 -24.04
C SER A 341 -12.06 -0.07 -23.23
N VAL A 342 -13.08 0.30 -22.46
CA VAL A 342 -13.90 -0.65 -21.70
C VAL A 342 -15.36 -0.26 -21.85
N ARG A 343 -16.19 -1.22 -22.20
CA ARG A 343 -17.64 -1.01 -22.34
C ARG A 343 -18.42 -2.25 -21.88
N ARG A 344 -19.63 -2.02 -21.46
CA ARG A 344 -20.56 -3.13 -21.18
C ARG A 344 -20.92 -3.87 -22.46
N THR A 345 -21.15 -5.16 -22.35
CA THR A 345 -21.48 -6.02 -23.48
C THR A 345 -22.40 -7.18 -23.04
N ASP A 346 -23.15 -7.74 -24.00
CA ASP A 346 -23.94 -8.96 -23.82
C ASP A 346 -23.19 -10.23 -24.27
N LEU A 347 -21.92 -10.12 -24.62
CA LEU A 347 -21.07 -11.26 -24.97
C LEU A 347 -20.87 -12.18 -23.78
N SER A 348 -20.72 -13.47 -24.05
CA SER A 348 -20.34 -14.43 -23.02
C SER A 348 -18.95 -14.10 -22.48
N PRO A 349 -18.74 -14.10 -21.15
CA PRO A 349 -17.45 -13.73 -20.58
C PRO A 349 -16.35 -14.78 -20.88
N ASP A 350 -15.17 -14.31 -21.24
CA ASP A 350 -13.96 -15.13 -21.32
C ASP A 350 -13.47 -15.54 -19.95
N ILE A 351 -13.59 -14.63 -18.97
CA ILE A 351 -13.35 -14.93 -17.55
C ILE A 351 -14.49 -14.39 -16.68
N THR A 352 -14.87 -15.16 -15.66
CA THR A 352 -15.83 -14.75 -14.63
C THR A 352 -15.12 -14.65 -13.29
N VAL A 353 -15.27 -13.52 -12.62
CA VAL A 353 -14.52 -13.18 -11.41
C VAL A 353 -15.43 -12.58 -10.34
N THR A 354 -15.04 -12.76 -9.06
CA THR A 354 -15.61 -12.00 -7.95
C THR A 354 -14.94 -10.63 -7.86
N PRO A 355 -15.56 -9.63 -7.19
CA PRO A 355 -14.93 -8.32 -6.97
C PRO A 355 -13.52 -8.38 -6.35
N ASN A 356 -13.28 -9.31 -5.42
CA ASN A 356 -11.97 -9.53 -4.80
C ASN A 356 -10.91 -9.97 -5.81
N VAL A 357 -11.25 -10.91 -6.69
CA VAL A 357 -10.34 -11.40 -7.71
C VAL A 357 -10.06 -10.32 -8.73
N LEU A 358 -11.08 -9.57 -9.17
CA LEU A 358 -10.91 -8.45 -10.09
C LEU A 358 -9.94 -7.39 -9.54
N ALA A 359 -10.06 -7.06 -8.25
CA ALA A 359 -9.14 -6.13 -7.60
C ALA A 359 -7.68 -6.60 -7.64
N SER A 360 -7.44 -7.89 -7.32
CA SER A 360 -6.09 -8.48 -7.41
C SER A 360 -5.56 -8.55 -8.85
N LEU A 361 -6.42 -8.78 -9.84
CA LEU A 361 -6.01 -8.76 -11.25
C LEU A 361 -5.63 -7.34 -11.71
N ILE A 362 -6.46 -6.34 -11.38
CA ILE A 362 -6.19 -4.94 -11.73
C ILE A 362 -4.87 -4.47 -11.12
N SER A 363 -4.55 -4.87 -9.89
CA SER A 363 -3.25 -4.58 -9.29
C SER A 363 -2.09 -5.32 -9.93
N GLY A 364 -2.33 -6.42 -10.65
CA GLY A 364 -1.28 -7.31 -11.17
C GLY A 364 -0.61 -8.16 -10.09
N TYR A 365 -1.20 -8.28 -8.89
CA TYR A 365 -0.58 -8.98 -7.76
C TYR A 365 -0.45 -10.49 -8.00
N ARG A 366 -1.50 -11.11 -8.56
CA ARG A 366 -1.46 -12.52 -8.93
C ARG A 366 -2.08 -12.72 -10.31
N PRO A 367 -1.56 -13.63 -11.13
CA PRO A 367 -2.10 -13.90 -12.45
C PRO A 367 -3.47 -14.59 -12.37
N ALA A 368 -4.29 -14.48 -13.43
CA ALA A 368 -5.60 -15.12 -13.53
C ALA A 368 -5.51 -16.64 -13.38
N SER A 369 -4.46 -17.25 -13.93
CA SER A 369 -4.16 -18.68 -13.79
C SER A 369 -3.99 -19.14 -12.33
N HIS A 370 -3.45 -18.27 -11.45
CA HIS A 370 -3.38 -18.55 -10.02
C HIS A 370 -4.79 -18.68 -9.41
N PHE A 371 -5.69 -17.75 -9.71
CA PHE A 371 -7.07 -17.77 -9.19
C PHE A 371 -7.89 -18.91 -9.80
N ALA A 372 -7.65 -19.25 -11.06
CA ALA A 372 -8.30 -20.41 -11.69
C ALA A 372 -7.91 -21.73 -10.99
N ARG A 373 -6.60 -21.93 -10.69
CA ARG A 373 -6.15 -23.10 -9.91
C ARG A 373 -6.71 -23.14 -8.49
N ALA A 374 -6.98 -21.97 -7.89
CA ALA A 374 -7.60 -21.86 -6.57
C ALA A 374 -9.14 -21.99 -6.60
N GLY A 375 -9.76 -22.18 -7.78
CA GLY A 375 -11.22 -22.24 -7.95
C GLY A 375 -11.95 -20.92 -7.71
N ARG A 376 -11.21 -19.79 -7.82
CA ARG A 376 -11.72 -18.43 -7.55
C ARG A 376 -12.00 -17.62 -8.82
N LEU A 377 -11.65 -18.15 -9.99
CA LEU A 377 -11.90 -17.59 -11.31
C LEU A 377 -12.34 -18.73 -12.24
N VAL A 378 -13.36 -18.49 -13.05
CA VAL A 378 -13.79 -19.39 -14.10
C VAL A 378 -13.37 -18.79 -15.43
N ALA A 379 -12.58 -19.51 -16.23
CA ALA A 379 -12.23 -19.14 -17.59
C ALA A 379 -12.99 -20.01 -18.59
N LYS A 380 -13.39 -19.43 -19.72
CA LYS A 380 -14.06 -20.12 -20.81
C LYS A 380 -13.19 -21.25 -21.36
N ASP A 381 -11.90 -20.99 -21.51
CA ASP A 381 -10.89 -21.94 -21.98
C ASP A 381 -9.46 -21.49 -21.56
N THR A 382 -8.48 -22.30 -21.96
CA THR A 382 -7.07 -22.03 -21.65
C THR A 382 -6.52 -20.81 -22.42
N ALA A 383 -7.07 -20.47 -23.59
CA ALA A 383 -6.62 -19.31 -24.36
C ALA A 383 -7.07 -18.01 -23.68
N ALA A 384 -8.33 -17.92 -23.24
CA ALA A 384 -8.85 -16.82 -22.44
C ALA A 384 -8.01 -16.59 -21.18
N LEU A 385 -7.63 -17.67 -20.49
CA LEU A 385 -6.80 -17.59 -19.29
C LEU A 385 -5.40 -17.02 -19.57
N ARG A 386 -4.76 -17.44 -20.66
CA ARG A 386 -3.45 -16.90 -21.09
C ARG A 386 -3.55 -15.43 -21.50
N THR A 387 -4.63 -15.05 -22.18
CA THR A 387 -4.89 -13.64 -22.52
C THR A 387 -5.01 -12.79 -21.27
N ALA A 388 -5.78 -13.25 -20.28
CA ALA A 388 -5.91 -12.55 -19.00
C ALA A 388 -4.56 -12.43 -18.27
N ASP A 389 -3.77 -13.50 -18.19
CA ASP A 389 -2.42 -13.45 -17.58
C ASP A 389 -1.51 -12.45 -18.29
N THR A 390 -1.56 -12.38 -19.61
CA THR A 390 -0.75 -11.45 -20.41
C THR A 390 -1.17 -10.00 -20.19
N LEU A 391 -2.48 -9.72 -20.25
CA LEU A 391 -3.01 -8.37 -20.11
C LEU A 391 -2.79 -7.79 -18.71
N PHE A 392 -3.00 -8.59 -17.67
CA PHE A 392 -2.87 -8.13 -16.27
C PHE A 392 -1.45 -8.22 -15.71
N ARG A 393 -0.46 -8.65 -16.49
CA ARG A 393 0.93 -8.62 -16.07
C ARG A 393 1.42 -7.19 -15.87
N THR A 394 2.31 -6.99 -14.89
CA THR A 394 3.01 -5.71 -14.61
C THR A 394 4.51 -5.92 -14.67
N GLU A 395 5.27 -4.86 -14.95
CA GLU A 395 6.72 -4.87 -14.91
C GLU A 395 7.20 -4.99 -13.46
N TYR A 396 6.69 -4.14 -12.58
CA TYR A 396 6.99 -4.16 -11.14
C TYR A 396 5.88 -4.88 -10.38
N ALA A 397 6.25 -5.66 -9.38
CA ALA A 397 5.28 -6.15 -8.40
C ALA A 397 4.57 -4.96 -7.74
N PRO A 398 3.25 -5.05 -7.49
CA PRO A 398 2.55 -3.99 -6.79
C PRO A 398 3.11 -3.83 -5.37
N TYR A 399 3.47 -2.60 -5.02
CA TYR A 399 4.11 -2.30 -3.76
C TYR A 399 3.70 -0.94 -3.21
N CYS A 400 3.35 -0.89 -1.93
CA CYS A 400 3.04 0.33 -1.22
C CYS A 400 3.88 0.42 0.06
N PRO A 401 4.88 1.31 0.11
CA PRO A 401 5.70 1.48 1.31
C PRO A 401 4.99 2.28 2.42
N ASN A 402 3.79 2.79 2.19
CA ASN A 402 3.11 3.74 3.08
C ASN A 402 2.00 3.08 3.88
N GLY A 403 2.07 3.19 5.22
CA GLY A 403 0.92 3.04 6.10
C GLY A 403 0.07 4.33 6.14
N PHE A 404 -1.24 4.17 6.33
CA PHE A 404 -2.20 5.27 6.49
C PHE A 404 -3.41 4.85 7.31
#